data_a9746fe88726eca0cc5f011ca5a847e2
#
_entry.id   a9746fe88726eca0cc5f011ca5a847e2
#
_cell.length_a   1.000
_cell.length_b   1.000
_cell.length_c   1.000
_cell.angle_alpha   90.00
_cell.angle_beta   90.00
_cell.angle_gamma   90.00
#
_symmetry.space_group_name_H-M   'P 1'
#
loop_
_entity.id
_entity.type
_entity.pdbx_description
1 polymer ?
#
loop_
_entity_poly.entity_id
_entity_poly.type
_entity_poly.pdbx_seq_one_letter_code
_entity_poly.pdbx_strand_id
1 'polypeptide(L)'
;MITKFFASFIFIFSTFINASPISASLLNSQLKKNYSFFERSLSESEMRIDTSSGKIFFTNEEILIHVLSPFEENYRIYGDTIEIHDVFLDQTQVISIEKLDNFFLSLLIDGVDEDADAYSINVINDSIIQVIDNTRSNIISFSFLKNQLNLIRYKDSLGVEHGIELTPL
;
A
#
# COMPACT_ATOMS: atom_id res chain seq x y z
N MET A 1 3.96 21.85 -69.20
CA MET A 1 4.83 21.63 -68.02
C MET A 1 3.90 21.65 -66.82
N ILE A 2 3.46 20.46 -66.36
CA ILE A 2 2.43 20.32 -65.31
C ILE A 2 3.14 19.85 -64.06
N THR A 3 3.27 20.74 -63.08
CA THR A 3 3.86 20.47 -61.76
C THR A 3 2.85 19.79 -60.86
N LYS A 4 3.05 18.50 -60.53
CA LYS A 4 2.22 17.75 -59.59
C LYS A 4 2.64 18.09 -58.16
N PHE A 5 1.74 18.74 -57.40
CA PHE A 5 1.89 18.93 -55.97
C PHE A 5 1.49 17.63 -55.27
N PHE A 6 2.43 16.96 -54.60
CA PHE A 6 2.17 15.83 -53.71
C PHE A 6 1.97 16.36 -52.31
N ALA A 7 0.71 16.45 -51.87
CA ALA A 7 0.38 16.76 -50.47
C ALA A 7 0.55 15.51 -49.62
N SER A 8 1.65 15.47 -48.83
CA SER A 8 1.90 14.41 -47.85
C SER A 8 1.01 14.64 -46.63
N PHE A 9 0.00 13.80 -46.47
CA PHE A 9 -0.91 13.83 -45.30
C PHE A 9 -0.25 13.03 -44.16
N ILE A 10 0.35 13.72 -43.19
CA ILE A 10 0.90 13.08 -41.99
C ILE A 10 -0.27 12.79 -41.05
N PHE A 11 -0.65 11.52 -40.98
CA PHE A 11 -1.60 11.02 -39.97
C PHE A 11 -0.86 10.92 -38.62
N ILE A 12 -1.08 11.90 -37.73
CA ILE A 12 -0.65 11.82 -36.33
C ILE A 12 -1.62 10.87 -35.63
N PHE A 13 -1.21 9.61 -35.46
CA PHE A 13 -1.88 8.69 -34.55
C PHE A 13 -1.60 9.13 -33.11
N SER A 14 -2.50 9.90 -32.52
CA SER A 14 -2.52 10.11 -31.08
C SER A 14 -2.99 8.80 -30.42
N THR A 15 -2.05 8.01 -29.90
CA THR A 15 -2.35 6.89 -29.02
C THR A 15 -2.89 7.45 -27.71
N PHE A 16 -4.19 7.43 -27.55
CA PHE A 16 -4.80 7.63 -26.22
C PHE A 16 -4.37 6.46 -25.34
N ILE A 17 -3.41 6.70 -24.45
CA ILE A 17 -3.10 5.76 -23.38
C ILE A 17 -4.30 5.84 -22.43
N ASN A 18 -5.28 4.95 -22.60
CA ASN A 18 -6.32 4.75 -21.63
C ASN A 18 -5.65 4.20 -20.36
N ALA A 19 -5.48 5.02 -19.34
CA ALA A 19 -5.17 4.53 -18.02
C ALA A 19 -6.31 3.60 -17.59
N SER A 20 -5.98 2.37 -17.22
CA SER A 20 -6.99 1.45 -16.68
C SER A 20 -7.61 2.08 -15.43
N PRO A 21 -8.94 1.99 -15.26
CA PRO A 21 -9.57 2.54 -14.06
C PRO A 21 -9.01 1.86 -12.81
N ILE A 22 -8.91 2.61 -11.73
CA ILE A 22 -8.51 2.09 -10.44
C ILE A 22 -9.58 1.10 -9.97
N SER A 23 -9.14 -0.07 -9.47
CA SER A 23 -10.01 -1.17 -9.04
C SER A 23 -9.34 -1.94 -7.89
N ALA A 24 -10.11 -2.77 -7.19
CA ALA A 24 -9.59 -3.70 -6.20
C ALA A 24 -8.55 -4.66 -6.82
N SER A 25 -8.75 -5.10 -8.05
CA SER A 25 -7.79 -5.94 -8.77
C SER A 25 -6.45 -5.21 -8.99
N LEU A 26 -6.48 -3.92 -9.35
CA LEU A 26 -5.26 -3.12 -9.44
C LEU A 26 -4.59 -3.00 -8.06
N LEU A 27 -5.37 -2.67 -7.01
CA LEU A 27 -4.85 -2.58 -5.64
C LEU A 27 -4.16 -3.87 -5.23
N ASN A 28 -4.82 -5.03 -5.40
CA ASN A 28 -4.24 -6.34 -5.09
C ASN A 28 -2.95 -6.62 -5.86
N SER A 29 -2.88 -6.23 -7.13
CA SER A 29 -1.66 -6.37 -7.93
C SER A 29 -0.51 -5.52 -7.41
N GLN A 30 -0.82 -4.36 -6.83
CA GLN A 30 0.18 -3.46 -6.25
C GLN A 30 0.60 -3.90 -4.85
N LEU A 31 -0.31 -4.42 -4.02
CA LEU A 31 -0.01 -4.96 -2.68
C LEU A 31 0.90 -6.20 -2.71
N LYS A 32 1.15 -6.78 -3.88
CA LYS A 32 2.07 -7.92 -4.07
C LYS A 32 3.44 -7.53 -4.63
N LYS A 33 3.72 -6.23 -4.75
CA LYS A 33 5.02 -5.72 -5.23
C LYS A 33 5.94 -5.38 -4.07
N ASN A 34 7.24 -5.41 -4.36
CA ASN A 34 8.25 -5.00 -3.40
C ASN A 34 8.42 -3.48 -3.41
N TYR A 35 8.59 -2.90 -2.22
CA TYR A 35 8.70 -1.45 -2.05
C TYR A 35 9.81 -1.09 -1.05
N SER A 36 10.43 0.06 -1.26
CA SER A 36 10.96 0.84 -0.16
C SER A 36 9.83 1.72 0.40
N PHE A 37 9.80 1.93 1.70
CA PHE A 37 8.80 2.77 2.35
C PHE A 37 9.44 3.84 3.22
N PHE A 38 8.72 4.95 3.33
CA PHE A 38 8.92 5.97 4.35
C PHE A 38 7.57 6.22 5.04
N GLU A 39 7.54 6.00 6.33
CA GLU A 39 6.36 6.20 7.15
C GLU A 39 6.50 7.45 8.02
N ARG A 40 5.41 8.16 8.15
CA ARG A 40 5.20 9.19 9.15
C ARG A 40 3.97 8.86 9.95
N SER A 41 4.09 8.80 11.28
CA SER A 41 2.97 8.62 12.19
C SER A 41 2.79 9.84 13.07
N LEU A 42 1.52 10.25 13.26
CA LEU A 42 1.14 11.41 14.06
C LEU A 42 0.23 10.94 15.21
N SER A 43 0.74 11.07 16.43
CA SER A 43 -0.06 10.91 17.65
C SER A 43 -0.54 12.29 18.12
N GLU A 44 -1.82 12.59 17.91
CA GLU A 44 -2.40 13.86 18.35
C GLU A 44 -2.43 13.95 19.88
N SER A 45 -2.70 12.84 20.59
CA SER A 45 -2.76 12.78 22.04
C SER A 45 -1.42 13.06 22.72
N GLU A 46 -0.30 12.63 22.06
CA GLU A 46 1.06 12.83 22.55
C GLU A 46 1.75 14.04 21.93
N MET A 47 1.11 14.69 20.94
CA MET A 47 1.70 15.76 20.12
C MET A 47 3.06 15.37 19.53
N ARG A 48 3.18 14.10 19.09
CA ARG A 48 4.43 13.53 18.61
C ARG A 48 4.30 13.07 17.16
N ILE A 49 5.34 13.32 16.40
CA ILE A 49 5.53 12.79 15.04
C ILE A 49 6.72 11.83 15.10
N ASP A 50 6.46 10.58 14.72
CA ASP A 50 7.51 9.59 14.53
C ASP A 50 7.70 9.31 13.03
N THR A 51 8.89 8.87 12.66
CA THR A 51 9.20 8.46 11.29
C THR A 51 9.92 7.13 11.27
N SER A 52 9.59 6.30 10.32
CA SER A 52 10.31 5.05 10.05
C SER A 52 10.57 4.89 8.55
N SER A 53 11.54 4.08 8.20
CA SER A 53 11.83 3.76 6.81
C SER A 53 12.38 2.35 6.67
N GLY A 54 12.17 1.74 5.51
CA GLY A 54 12.61 0.38 5.28
C GLY A 54 12.20 -0.17 3.93
N LYS A 55 12.04 -1.50 3.88
CA LYS A 55 11.66 -2.23 2.68
C LYS A 55 10.60 -3.27 3.01
N ILE A 56 9.69 -3.50 2.07
CA ILE A 56 8.67 -4.56 2.13
C ILE A 56 8.90 -5.47 0.93
N PHE A 57 8.95 -6.77 1.20
CA PHE A 57 9.07 -7.81 0.18
C PHE A 57 7.88 -8.77 0.31
N PHE A 58 7.18 -8.96 -0.78
CA PHE A 58 6.08 -9.92 -0.88
C PHE A 58 6.58 -11.16 -1.62
N THR A 59 6.46 -12.31 -0.99
CA THR A 59 6.70 -13.62 -1.59
C THR A 59 5.39 -14.40 -1.68
N ASN A 60 5.41 -15.60 -2.23
CA ASN A 60 4.21 -16.45 -2.28
C ASN A 60 3.80 -17.00 -0.90
N GLU A 61 4.70 -17.03 0.07
CA GLU A 61 4.50 -17.69 1.36
C GLU A 61 4.52 -16.72 2.55
N GLU A 62 5.16 -15.56 2.39
CA GLU A 62 5.40 -14.64 3.49
C GLU A 62 5.55 -13.19 3.03
N ILE A 63 5.36 -12.26 3.98
CA ILE A 63 5.70 -10.85 3.82
C ILE A 63 6.88 -10.55 4.74
N LEU A 64 7.94 -9.99 4.18
CA LEU A 64 9.12 -9.55 4.92
C LEU A 64 9.15 -8.03 4.96
N ILE A 65 9.24 -7.46 6.17
CA ILE A 65 9.39 -6.02 6.37
C ILE A 65 10.70 -5.78 7.10
N HIS A 66 11.62 -5.09 6.44
CA HIS A 66 12.89 -4.67 7.03
C HIS A 66 12.80 -3.19 7.36
N VAL A 67 12.60 -2.84 8.61
CA VAL A 67 12.72 -1.48 9.12
C VAL A 67 14.20 -1.17 9.31
N LEU A 68 14.66 -0.07 8.72
CA LEU A 68 16.08 0.33 8.74
C LEU A 68 16.31 1.55 9.65
N SER A 69 15.26 2.31 9.95
CA SER A 69 15.31 3.51 10.77
C SER A 69 13.97 3.72 11.47
N PRO A 70 13.92 4.21 12.74
CA PRO A 70 15.05 4.68 13.56
C PRO A 70 15.83 3.53 14.22
N PHE A 71 15.20 2.36 14.40
CA PHE A 71 15.80 1.14 14.93
C PHE A 71 15.64 0.03 13.91
N GLU A 72 16.67 -0.79 13.76
CA GLU A 72 16.64 -1.88 12.81
C GLU A 72 15.84 -3.07 13.37
N GLU A 73 14.74 -3.40 12.68
CA GLU A 73 13.84 -4.50 13.03
C GLU A 73 13.46 -5.28 11.77
N ASN A 74 13.35 -6.59 11.90
CA ASN A 74 12.89 -7.46 10.84
C ASN A 74 11.57 -8.11 11.23
N TYR A 75 10.54 -7.93 10.41
CA TYR A 75 9.24 -8.58 10.56
C TYR A 75 9.10 -9.65 9.49
N ARG A 76 8.67 -10.81 9.91
CA ARG A 76 8.34 -11.92 9.04
C ARG A 76 6.91 -12.35 9.32
N ILE A 77 6.04 -12.20 8.33
CA ILE A 77 4.61 -12.49 8.44
C ILE A 77 4.32 -13.73 7.59
N TYR A 78 3.90 -14.80 8.22
CA TYR A 78 3.59 -16.07 7.55
C TYR A 78 2.47 -16.81 8.27
N GLY A 79 1.52 -17.39 7.51
CA GLY A 79 0.33 -18.02 8.07
C GLY A 79 -0.41 -17.04 9.00
N ASP A 80 -0.62 -17.44 10.24
CA ASP A 80 -1.26 -16.69 11.32
C ASP A 80 -0.27 -16.02 12.30
N THR A 81 0.99 -15.90 11.90
CA THR A 81 2.09 -15.54 12.80
C THR A 81 2.89 -14.35 12.27
N ILE A 82 3.29 -13.46 13.18
CA ILE A 82 4.29 -12.44 12.97
C ILE A 82 5.48 -12.73 13.87
N GLU A 83 6.64 -12.89 13.27
CA GLU A 83 7.93 -12.93 13.95
C GLU A 83 8.58 -11.56 13.83
N ILE A 84 8.99 -10.99 14.96
CA ILE A 84 9.64 -9.67 15.06
C ILE A 84 11.02 -9.91 15.65
N HIS A 85 12.05 -9.55 14.90
CA HIS A 85 13.44 -9.62 15.36
C HIS A 85 14.01 -8.20 15.51
N ASP A 86 14.29 -7.81 16.76
CA ASP A 86 15.04 -6.60 17.07
C ASP A 86 16.53 -6.90 16.87
N VAL A 87 17.14 -6.27 15.88
CA VAL A 87 18.53 -6.54 15.48
C VAL A 87 19.52 -6.03 16.54
N PHE A 88 19.21 -4.91 17.20
CA PHE A 88 20.08 -4.31 18.21
C PHE A 88 20.13 -5.14 19.51
N LEU A 89 18.98 -5.64 19.94
CA LEU A 89 18.87 -6.45 21.17
C LEU A 89 19.12 -7.94 20.92
N ASP A 90 19.20 -8.36 19.66
CA ASP A 90 19.23 -9.77 19.21
C ASP A 90 18.11 -10.60 19.88
N GLN A 91 16.90 -10.05 19.87
CA GLN A 91 15.73 -10.66 20.48
C GLN A 91 14.65 -10.90 19.43
N THR A 92 14.04 -12.08 19.51
CA THR A 92 12.92 -12.44 18.64
C THR A 92 11.65 -12.62 19.46
N GLN A 93 10.57 -12.00 18.98
CA GLN A 93 9.24 -12.12 19.53
C GLN A 93 8.31 -12.73 18.48
N VAL A 94 7.42 -13.63 18.89
CA VAL A 94 6.41 -14.25 18.01
C VAL A 94 5.02 -13.90 18.52
N ILE A 95 4.19 -13.38 17.64
CA ILE A 95 2.84 -12.90 17.94
C ILE A 95 1.85 -13.55 16.96
N SER A 96 0.71 -14.03 17.46
CA SER A 96 -0.40 -14.46 16.60
C SER A 96 -1.12 -13.25 16.02
N ILE A 97 -1.39 -13.28 14.70
CA ILE A 97 -2.12 -12.22 13.97
C ILE A 97 -3.53 -12.04 14.55
N GLU A 98 -4.21 -13.11 14.97
CA GLU A 98 -5.53 -13.03 15.59
C GLU A 98 -5.59 -12.14 16.84
N LYS A 99 -4.44 -11.96 17.52
CA LYS A 99 -4.33 -11.09 18.70
C LYS A 99 -4.07 -9.62 18.33
N LEU A 100 -3.71 -9.38 17.09
CA LEU A 100 -3.36 -8.07 16.59
C LEU A 100 -4.56 -7.44 15.92
N ASP A 101 -5.52 -7.06 16.48
CA ASP A 101 -6.70 -6.39 15.94
C ASP A 101 -6.34 -5.22 14.97
N ASN A 102 -5.69 -5.58 13.86
CA ASN A 102 -5.13 -4.65 12.89
C ASN A 102 -5.70 -4.91 11.48
N PHE A 103 -6.72 -4.12 11.14
CA PHE A 103 -7.40 -4.21 9.84
C PHE A 103 -6.45 -3.97 8.65
N PHE A 104 -5.48 -3.05 8.79
CA PHE A 104 -4.50 -2.81 7.73
C PHE A 104 -3.65 -4.05 7.43
N LEU A 105 -3.23 -4.76 8.48
CA LEU A 105 -2.44 -5.97 8.34
C LEU A 105 -3.23 -7.08 7.63
N SER A 106 -4.51 -7.26 7.94
CA SER A 106 -5.35 -8.24 7.25
C SER A 106 -5.43 -7.95 5.74
N LEU A 107 -5.57 -6.68 5.34
CA LEU A 107 -5.57 -6.32 3.93
C LEU A 107 -4.22 -6.56 3.23
N LEU A 108 -3.10 -6.43 3.94
CA LEU A 108 -1.78 -6.76 3.38
C LEU A 108 -1.62 -8.26 3.12
N ILE A 109 -2.16 -9.09 3.99
CA ILE A 109 -2.03 -10.57 3.93
C ILE A 109 -3.00 -11.13 2.91
N ASP A 110 -4.29 -10.82 3.06
CA ASP A 110 -5.37 -11.45 2.31
C ASP A 110 -5.66 -10.73 0.99
N GLY A 111 -5.25 -9.47 0.89
CA GLY A 111 -5.67 -8.57 -0.18
C GLY A 111 -7.06 -8.00 0.08
N VAL A 112 -7.65 -7.45 -0.97
CA VAL A 112 -8.97 -6.82 -0.96
C VAL A 112 -9.92 -7.62 -1.82
N ASP A 113 -11.04 -8.05 -1.24
CA ASP A 113 -12.12 -8.79 -1.91
C ASP A 113 -13.35 -7.89 -2.05
N GLU A 114 -13.85 -7.72 -3.28
CA GLU A 114 -15.02 -6.88 -3.58
C GLU A 114 -16.32 -7.44 -2.99
N ASP A 115 -16.37 -8.73 -2.72
CA ASP A 115 -17.54 -9.44 -2.19
C ASP A 115 -17.47 -9.64 -0.66
N ALA A 116 -16.47 -9.06 0.02
CA ALA A 116 -16.32 -9.22 1.47
C ALA A 116 -17.40 -8.46 2.26
N ASP A 117 -18.06 -9.13 3.18
CA ASP A 117 -19.04 -8.52 4.09
C ASP A 117 -18.39 -7.66 5.19
N ALA A 118 -17.12 -7.92 5.50
CA ALA A 118 -16.39 -7.27 6.59
C ALA A 118 -16.06 -5.80 6.33
N TYR A 119 -15.98 -5.39 5.07
CA TYR A 119 -15.63 -4.03 4.67
C TYR A 119 -16.28 -3.64 3.33
N SER A 120 -16.24 -2.35 3.02
CA SER A 120 -16.68 -1.82 1.74
C SER A 120 -15.54 -1.11 1.01
N ILE A 121 -15.59 -1.12 -0.33
CA ILE A 121 -14.59 -0.52 -1.20
C ILE A 121 -15.21 0.68 -1.91
N ASN A 122 -14.61 1.86 -1.75
CA ASN A 122 -15.06 3.08 -2.39
C ASN A 122 -13.95 3.63 -3.30
N VAL A 123 -14.23 3.73 -4.59
CA VAL A 123 -13.39 4.47 -5.53
C VAL A 123 -13.77 5.95 -5.44
N ILE A 124 -12.92 6.76 -4.85
CA ILE A 124 -13.18 8.20 -4.62
C ILE A 124 -12.98 9.00 -5.91
N ASN A 125 -11.90 8.66 -6.63
CA ASN A 125 -11.57 9.28 -7.93
C ASN A 125 -10.55 8.38 -8.66
N ASP A 126 -10.02 8.87 -9.79
CA ASP A 126 -9.06 8.13 -10.64
C ASP A 126 -7.71 7.83 -9.96
N SER A 127 -7.52 8.20 -8.69
CA SER A 127 -6.24 8.09 -7.98
C SER A 127 -6.38 7.56 -6.56
N ILE A 128 -7.59 7.37 -6.03
CA ILE A 128 -7.81 7.01 -4.63
C ILE A 128 -8.88 5.93 -4.50
N ILE A 129 -8.51 4.83 -3.84
CA ILE A 129 -9.42 3.80 -3.34
C ILE A 129 -9.41 3.87 -1.80
N GLN A 130 -10.59 3.78 -1.20
CA GLN A 130 -10.77 3.61 0.23
C GLN A 130 -11.37 2.25 0.54
N VAL A 131 -10.82 1.58 1.54
CA VAL A 131 -11.39 0.38 2.14
C VAL A 131 -11.85 0.75 3.54
N ILE A 132 -13.13 0.52 3.82
CA ILE A 132 -13.80 0.95 5.04
C ILE A 132 -14.24 -0.29 5.82
N ASP A 133 -13.70 -0.49 7.01
CA ASP A 133 -14.15 -1.53 7.94
C ASP A 133 -15.61 -1.26 8.37
N ASN A 134 -16.51 -2.17 8.06
CA ASN A 134 -17.94 -2.03 8.33
C ASN A 134 -18.27 -2.09 9.82
N THR A 135 -17.37 -2.63 10.65
CA THR A 135 -17.58 -2.83 12.09
C THR A 135 -17.08 -1.66 12.92
N ARG A 136 -15.98 -1.01 12.52
CA ARG A 136 -15.26 0.01 13.31
C ARG A 136 -15.16 1.36 12.62
N SER A 137 -15.64 1.47 11.40
CA SER A 137 -15.52 2.69 10.59
C SER A 137 -14.07 3.13 10.35
N ASN A 138 -13.11 2.23 10.49
CA ASN A 138 -11.72 2.50 10.15
C ASN A 138 -11.59 2.61 8.63
N ILE A 139 -10.94 3.66 8.18
CA ILE A 139 -10.76 3.94 6.75
C ILE A 139 -9.29 3.81 6.42
N ILE A 140 -8.98 2.99 5.41
CA ILE A 140 -7.66 2.93 4.80
C ILE A 140 -7.75 3.49 3.40
N SER A 141 -6.94 4.51 3.11
CA SER A 141 -6.89 5.16 1.81
C SER A 141 -5.62 4.76 1.07
N PHE A 142 -5.79 4.24 -0.13
CA PHE A 142 -4.73 3.86 -1.05
C PHE A 142 -4.69 4.87 -2.18
N SER A 143 -3.57 5.59 -2.33
CA SER A 143 -3.39 6.59 -3.38
C SER A 143 -2.43 6.07 -4.46
N PHE A 144 -2.77 6.35 -5.70
CA PHE A 144 -2.04 5.89 -6.89
C PHE A 144 -1.49 7.07 -7.69
N LEU A 145 -0.28 6.92 -8.17
CA LEU A 145 0.34 7.79 -9.15
C LEU A 145 0.68 6.98 -10.39
N LYS A 146 0.05 7.28 -11.53
CA LYS A 146 0.23 6.54 -12.79
C LYS A 146 0.01 5.02 -12.61
N ASN A 147 -1.06 4.63 -11.95
CA ASN A 147 -1.42 3.24 -11.63
C ASN A 147 -0.43 2.50 -10.72
N GLN A 148 0.50 3.20 -10.08
CA GLN A 148 1.38 2.65 -9.06
C GLN A 148 0.90 3.12 -7.69
N LEU A 149 0.80 2.20 -6.73
CA LEU A 149 0.51 2.53 -5.35
C LEU A 149 1.71 3.33 -4.79
N ASN A 150 1.44 4.55 -4.31
CA ASN A 150 2.50 5.43 -3.82
C ASN A 150 2.28 5.94 -2.40
N LEU A 151 1.05 5.85 -1.87
CA LEU A 151 0.77 6.31 -0.52
C LEU A 151 -0.38 5.52 0.10
N ILE A 152 -0.20 5.07 1.33
CA ILE A 152 -1.23 4.47 2.17
C ILE A 152 -1.44 5.37 3.37
N ARG A 153 -2.71 5.64 3.71
CA ARG A 153 -3.07 6.40 4.92
C ARG A 153 -4.13 5.66 5.70
N TYR A 154 -3.93 5.56 7.00
CA TYR A 154 -4.93 5.00 7.91
C TYR A 154 -4.75 5.58 9.33
N LYS A 155 -5.74 5.36 10.17
CA LYS A 155 -5.69 5.64 11.60
C LYS A 155 -5.81 4.31 12.33
N ASP A 156 -4.91 4.06 13.28
CA ASP A 156 -4.93 2.84 14.07
C ASP A 156 -5.95 2.90 15.22
N SER A 157 -6.05 1.81 15.97
CA SER A 157 -6.98 1.70 17.13
C SER A 157 -6.62 2.63 18.30
N LEU A 158 -5.40 3.16 18.35
CA LEU A 158 -4.93 4.12 19.34
C LEU A 158 -5.15 5.57 18.89
N GLY A 159 -5.67 5.76 17.67
CA GLY A 159 -5.92 7.07 17.10
C GLY A 159 -4.69 7.72 16.47
N VAL A 160 -3.61 6.98 16.27
CA VAL A 160 -2.42 7.46 15.58
C VAL A 160 -2.67 7.44 14.07
N GLU A 161 -2.37 8.54 13.40
CA GLU A 161 -2.47 8.65 11.94
C GLU A 161 -1.16 8.22 11.29
N HIS A 162 -1.25 7.29 10.35
CA HIS A 162 -0.13 6.75 9.59
C HIS A 162 -0.20 7.21 8.13
N GLY A 163 0.92 7.65 7.61
CA GLY A 163 1.10 7.93 6.18
C GLY A 163 2.36 7.22 5.69
N ILE A 164 2.18 6.21 4.84
CA ILE A 164 3.25 5.35 4.31
C ILE A 164 3.45 5.68 2.84
N GLU A 165 4.55 6.35 2.53
CA GLU A 165 4.97 6.59 1.15
C GLU A 165 5.72 5.37 0.61
N LEU A 166 5.36 4.92 -0.60
CA LEU A 166 5.88 3.72 -1.24
C LEU A 166 6.61 4.06 -2.53
N THR A 167 7.79 3.48 -2.70
CA THR A 167 8.57 3.54 -3.95
C THR A 167 8.86 2.10 -4.39
N PRO A 168 8.42 1.66 -5.58
CA PRO A 168 8.72 0.31 -6.09
C PRO A 168 10.23 0.04 -6.16
N LEU A 169 10.63 -1.20 -5.83
CA LEU A 169 12.01 -1.68 -5.91
C LEU A 169 12.32 -2.27 -7.28
#